data_d2bbbc538da8fccd5ce0ba1392373b38
#
_entry.id   d2bbbc538da8fccd5ce0ba1392373b38
#
_cell.length_a   1.000
_cell.length_b   1.000
_cell.length_c   1.000
_cell.angle_alpha   90.00
_cell.angle_beta   90.00
_cell.angle_gamma   90.00
#
_symmetry.space_group_name_H-M   'P 1'
#
loop_
_entity.id
_entity.type
_entity.pdbx_description
1 polymer ?
#
loop_
_entity_poly.entity_id
_entity_poly.type
_entity_poly.pdbx_seq_one_letter_code
_entity_poly.pdbx_strand_id
1 'polypeptide(L)'
;MIQIKHITKEFKVLNCHEGLKGSLRDLFSRDYKIVRAVDDISMEIAPGEMVGYLGPNGAGKSTTIKMMTGVLEPTSGEILVNGQVPYRNRTRNAQKIGVVFGQRSQLWWALPLIESFKLLRDIYQIPSQQYDQMMALYSDLVDLEPLLHKPVRQMSLGQRTLSDILAAFLHNPKVVFLDEPTIGLDVSMKNKIRELIHALNQQKHTTVILTTHDMGDVDALCQRIVIIDKGKMLYDNDIAHLQKFFGCYRTLKLRLNDASPADACMRLQGELSQAFQAPASPAVSAEEEWVDIVIDEEKLSMMEVLNTVQKLHSIADMKLEEISTEQIIRKIYEEGVQ
;
A
#
# COMPACT_ATOMS: atom_id res chain seq x y z
N MET A 1 3.03 0.63 19.55
CA MET A 1 3.46 2.00 19.26
C MET A 1 4.75 1.97 18.45
N ILE A 2 4.78 2.68 17.33
CA ILE A 2 5.97 2.89 16.49
C ILE A 2 6.29 4.38 16.54
N GLN A 3 7.56 4.72 16.71
CA GLN A 3 8.05 6.09 16.65
C GLN A 3 9.23 6.15 15.70
N ILE A 4 9.17 7.06 14.78
CA ILE A 4 10.20 7.32 13.78
C ILE A 4 10.56 8.80 13.87
N LYS A 5 11.84 9.10 14.02
CA LYS A 5 12.34 10.47 14.16
C LYS A 5 13.49 10.71 13.20
N HIS A 6 13.25 11.56 12.22
CA HIS A 6 14.24 12.06 11.25
C HIS A 6 15.08 10.96 10.60
N ILE A 7 14.42 9.84 10.18
CA ILE A 7 15.15 8.74 9.58
C ILE A 7 15.59 9.06 8.15
N THR A 8 16.83 8.72 7.88
CA THR A 8 17.39 8.76 6.52
C THR A 8 18.08 7.44 6.22
N LYS A 9 17.92 6.94 4.99
CA LYS A 9 18.65 5.76 4.51
C LYS A 9 19.30 6.04 3.19
N GLU A 10 20.63 5.95 3.19
CA GLU A 10 21.47 6.10 2.01
C GLU A 10 22.10 4.75 1.63
N PHE A 11 22.17 4.49 0.34
CA PHE A 11 22.89 3.37 -0.23
C PHE A 11 24.03 3.87 -1.11
N LYS A 12 25.21 3.28 -0.96
CA LYS A 12 26.34 3.50 -1.86
C LYS A 12 26.22 2.52 -3.02
N VAL A 13 25.99 3.00 -4.20
CA VAL A 13 25.87 2.19 -5.42
C VAL A 13 27.12 2.46 -6.27
N LEU A 14 27.85 1.41 -6.65
CA LEU A 14 29.00 1.54 -7.54
C LEU A 14 28.55 2.03 -8.91
N ASN A 15 29.26 3.02 -9.45
CA ASN A 15 29.13 3.41 -10.84
C ASN A 15 29.76 2.33 -11.72
N CYS A 16 28.93 1.48 -12.35
CA CYS A 16 29.41 0.43 -13.24
C CYS A 16 29.64 0.99 -14.63
N HIS A 17 30.81 0.70 -15.19
CA HIS A 17 31.17 1.05 -16.56
C HIS A 17 30.93 -0.13 -17.49
N GLU A 18 30.44 0.12 -18.69
CA GLU A 18 30.19 -0.94 -19.67
C GLU A 18 31.47 -1.53 -20.25
N GLY A 19 31.45 -2.83 -20.53
CA GLY A 19 32.51 -3.59 -21.19
C GLY A 19 33.58 -4.18 -20.27
N LEU A 20 34.36 -5.16 -20.78
CA LEU A 20 35.37 -5.89 -20.02
C LEU A 20 36.45 -5.00 -19.38
N LYS A 21 36.85 -3.93 -20.05
CA LYS A 21 37.78 -2.94 -19.49
C LYS A 21 37.16 -2.09 -18.40
N GLY A 22 35.85 -1.79 -18.52
CA GLY A 22 35.05 -1.11 -17.49
C GLY A 22 34.93 -1.98 -16.23
N SER A 23 34.57 -3.24 -16.36
CA SER A 23 34.45 -4.18 -15.23
C SER A 23 35.76 -4.38 -14.46
N LEU A 24 36.90 -4.42 -15.15
CA LEU A 24 38.23 -4.46 -14.50
C LEU A 24 38.54 -3.15 -13.74
N ARG A 25 38.15 -2.00 -14.28
CA ARG A 25 38.29 -0.70 -13.62
C ARG A 25 37.41 -0.61 -12.39
N ASP A 26 36.17 -1.13 -12.46
CA ASP A 26 35.20 -1.10 -11.38
C ASP A 26 35.63 -1.95 -10.17
N LEU A 27 36.41 -3.01 -10.38
CA LEU A 27 37.01 -3.82 -9.30
C LEU A 27 37.97 -3.01 -8.40
N PHE A 28 38.57 -1.94 -8.93
CA PHE A 28 39.51 -1.06 -8.20
C PHE A 28 38.97 0.37 -8.01
N SER A 29 37.82 0.70 -8.62
CA SER A 29 37.18 2.02 -8.49
C SER A 29 36.46 2.13 -7.17
N ARG A 30 36.61 3.28 -6.49
CA ARG A 30 35.81 3.68 -5.33
C ARG A 30 34.82 4.80 -5.70
N ASP A 31 34.40 4.81 -6.95
CA ASP A 31 33.42 5.79 -7.42
C ASP A 31 32.00 5.30 -7.11
N TYR A 32 31.39 5.87 -6.09
CA TYR A 32 30.05 5.50 -5.61
C TYR A 32 29.09 6.66 -5.82
N LYS A 33 27.92 6.34 -6.35
CA LYS A 33 26.77 7.23 -6.30
C LYS A 33 26.00 6.96 -4.99
N ILE A 34 25.71 8.02 -4.24
CA ILE A 34 24.83 7.93 -3.07
C ILE A 34 23.38 8.01 -3.56
N VAL A 35 22.61 6.97 -3.28
CA VAL A 35 21.16 6.93 -3.51
C VAL A 35 20.47 7.04 -2.18
N ARG A 36 19.74 8.13 -1.96
CA ARG A 36 18.95 8.36 -0.75
C ARG A 36 17.57 7.76 -0.96
N ALA A 37 17.34 6.59 -0.37
CA ALA A 37 16.09 5.84 -0.51
C ALA A 37 15.01 6.29 0.49
N VAL A 38 15.41 6.86 1.62
CA VAL A 38 14.55 7.50 2.62
C VAL A 38 15.24 8.79 3.06
N ASP A 39 14.51 9.89 3.12
CA ASP A 39 15.01 11.24 3.34
C ASP A 39 14.14 11.97 4.37
N ASP A 40 14.63 11.99 5.62
CA ASP A 40 14.06 12.74 6.74
C ASP A 40 12.58 12.44 7.03
N ILE A 41 12.22 11.15 7.19
CA ILE A 41 10.86 10.75 7.56
C ILE A 41 10.72 10.75 9.08
N SER A 42 9.65 11.38 9.57
CA SER A 42 9.24 11.37 10.98
C SER A 42 7.75 11.07 11.08
N MET A 43 7.35 10.05 11.87
CA MET A 43 5.95 9.71 12.13
C MET A 43 5.80 8.92 13.42
N GLU A 44 4.59 8.93 13.98
CA GLU A 44 4.21 8.10 15.12
C GLU A 44 2.95 7.29 14.78
N ILE A 45 2.93 6.00 15.14
CA ILE A 45 1.78 5.11 14.93
C ILE A 45 1.35 4.59 16.31
N ALA A 46 0.07 4.80 16.60
CA ALA A 46 -0.52 4.39 17.88
C ALA A 46 -0.74 2.86 17.95
N PRO A 47 -0.85 2.29 19.18
CA PRO A 47 -1.25 0.89 19.33
C PRO A 47 -2.64 0.61 18.75
N GLY A 48 -2.79 -0.49 18.02
CA GLY A 48 -4.05 -0.93 17.42
C GLY A 48 -4.43 -0.20 16.12
N GLU A 49 -3.68 0.82 15.72
CA GLU A 49 -3.94 1.59 14.51
C GLU A 49 -3.67 0.76 13.24
N MET A 50 -4.49 0.93 12.22
CA MET A 50 -4.25 0.40 10.87
C MET A 50 -3.87 1.55 9.93
N VAL A 51 -2.62 1.51 9.45
CA VAL A 51 -2.03 2.58 8.65
C VAL A 51 -1.66 2.07 7.26
N GLY A 52 -2.18 2.73 6.22
CA GLY A 52 -1.76 2.54 4.84
C GLY A 52 -0.46 3.31 4.56
N TYR A 53 0.60 2.62 4.17
CA TYR A 53 1.88 3.23 3.80
C TYR A 53 2.05 3.19 2.28
N LEU A 54 1.74 4.29 1.62
CA LEU A 54 1.52 4.37 0.19
C LEU A 54 2.66 5.10 -0.53
N GLY A 55 2.82 4.81 -1.81
CA GLY A 55 3.82 5.48 -2.65
C GLY A 55 4.07 4.70 -3.94
N PRO A 56 4.60 5.33 -4.99
CA PRO A 56 4.98 4.66 -6.22
C PRO A 56 6.14 3.67 -6.00
N ASN A 57 6.41 2.86 -7.01
CA ASN A 57 7.57 1.97 -6.99
C ASN A 57 8.86 2.79 -6.88
N GLY A 58 9.73 2.39 -5.96
CA GLY A 58 10.96 3.14 -5.67
C GLY A 58 10.80 4.31 -4.69
N ALA A 59 9.60 4.61 -4.20
CA ALA A 59 9.38 5.70 -3.23
C ALA A 59 10.05 5.52 -1.86
N GLY A 60 10.52 4.30 -1.53
CA GLY A 60 11.17 4.00 -0.25
C GLY A 60 10.35 3.12 0.70
N LYS A 61 9.12 2.69 0.33
CA LYS A 61 8.22 1.88 1.19
C LYS A 61 8.91 0.67 1.82
N SER A 62 9.36 -0.26 0.99
CA SER A 62 9.99 -1.50 1.49
C SER A 62 11.29 -1.22 2.25
N THR A 63 12.00 -0.12 1.97
CA THR A 63 13.18 0.29 2.72
C THR A 63 12.79 0.72 4.14
N THR A 64 11.74 1.52 4.27
CA THR A 64 11.21 1.95 5.58
C THR A 64 10.69 0.76 6.39
N ILE A 65 9.93 -0.15 5.77
CA ILE A 65 9.49 -1.38 6.44
C ILE A 65 10.67 -2.24 6.90
N LYS A 66 11.70 -2.41 6.07
CA LYS A 66 12.90 -3.16 6.48
C LYS A 66 13.65 -2.51 7.64
N MET A 67 13.58 -1.19 7.78
CA MET A 67 14.13 -0.50 8.95
C MET A 67 13.25 -0.72 10.20
N MET A 68 11.93 -0.60 10.09
CA MET A 68 10.99 -0.87 11.18
C MET A 68 11.02 -2.32 11.65
N THR A 69 11.23 -3.26 10.75
CA THR A 69 11.36 -4.69 11.09
C THR A 69 12.74 -5.07 11.62
N GLY A 70 13.73 -4.15 11.57
CA GLY A 70 15.10 -4.40 12.05
C GLY A 70 16.00 -5.12 11.04
N VAL A 71 15.55 -5.35 9.82
CA VAL A 71 16.36 -5.94 8.75
C VAL A 71 17.44 -4.97 8.28
N LEU A 72 17.09 -3.67 8.22
CA LEU A 72 18.00 -2.59 7.88
C LEU A 72 18.18 -1.63 9.06
N GLU A 73 19.38 -1.04 9.16
CA GLU A 73 19.68 0.07 10.04
C GLU A 73 19.60 1.38 9.27
N PRO A 74 18.97 2.44 9.81
CA PRO A 74 18.98 3.77 9.19
C PRO A 74 20.39 4.33 9.14
N THR A 75 20.68 5.22 8.18
CA THR A 75 21.93 5.95 8.11
C THR A 75 21.99 7.04 9.19
N SER A 76 20.83 7.66 9.49
CA SER A 76 20.65 8.62 10.58
C SER A 76 19.20 8.59 11.07
N GLY A 77 18.95 9.22 12.23
CA GLY A 77 17.66 9.23 12.88
C GLY A 77 17.43 8.03 13.81
N GLU A 78 16.24 7.93 14.37
CA GLU A 78 15.89 6.90 15.35
C GLU A 78 14.56 6.23 15.03
N ILE A 79 14.49 4.91 15.24
CA ILE A 79 13.28 4.11 15.13
C ILE A 79 13.08 3.35 16.43
N LEU A 80 11.87 3.44 16.98
CA LEU A 80 11.42 2.61 18.09
C LEU A 80 10.17 1.83 17.67
N VAL A 81 10.21 0.53 17.82
CA VAL A 81 9.06 -0.38 17.64
C VAL A 81 8.82 -1.07 18.96
N ASN A 82 7.61 -0.91 19.52
CA ASN A 82 7.30 -1.40 20.88
C ASN A 82 8.31 -0.95 21.94
N GLY A 83 8.80 0.30 21.84
CA GLY A 83 9.78 0.89 22.76
C GLY A 83 11.21 0.34 22.63
N GLN A 84 11.53 -0.37 21.54
CA GLN A 84 12.84 -0.95 21.29
C GLN A 84 13.38 -0.54 19.93
N VAL A 85 14.71 -0.36 19.83
CA VAL A 85 15.39 -0.13 18.56
C VAL A 85 15.47 -1.47 17.82
N PRO A 86 14.76 -1.63 16.66
CA PRO A 86 14.54 -2.94 16.06
C PRO A 86 15.82 -3.63 15.57
N TYR A 87 16.78 -2.89 15.05
CA TYR A 87 18.03 -3.43 14.50
C TYR A 87 19.09 -3.77 15.54
N ARG A 88 18.97 -3.27 16.78
CA ARG A 88 19.92 -3.60 17.87
C ARG A 88 19.71 -4.99 18.46
N ASN A 89 18.45 -5.46 18.50
CA ASN A 89 18.14 -6.80 18.99
C ASN A 89 17.06 -7.44 18.07
N ARG A 90 17.51 -7.91 16.90
CA ARG A 90 16.66 -8.45 15.84
C ARG A 90 15.81 -9.64 16.31
N THR A 91 16.38 -10.56 17.06
CA THR A 91 15.66 -11.74 17.57
C THR A 91 14.51 -11.34 18.48
N ARG A 92 14.75 -10.46 19.45
CA ARG A 92 13.74 -9.98 20.38
C ARG A 92 12.67 -9.13 19.67
N ASN A 93 13.07 -8.36 18.65
CA ASN A 93 12.12 -7.61 17.83
C ASN A 93 11.25 -8.57 17.02
N ALA A 94 11.82 -9.57 16.35
CA ALA A 94 11.11 -10.56 15.55
C ALA A 94 10.05 -11.33 16.37
N GLN A 95 10.32 -11.62 17.64
CA GLN A 95 9.35 -12.26 18.53
C GLN A 95 8.11 -11.40 18.84
N LYS A 96 8.13 -10.11 18.56
CA LYS A 96 7.05 -9.15 18.88
C LYS A 96 6.34 -8.57 17.67
N ILE A 97 6.81 -8.89 16.49
CA ILE A 97 6.24 -8.42 15.23
C ILE A 97 5.86 -9.60 14.33
N GLY A 98 4.80 -9.43 13.55
CA GLY A 98 4.49 -10.28 12.42
C GLY A 98 4.88 -9.58 11.12
N VAL A 99 5.30 -10.34 10.12
CA VAL A 99 5.68 -9.74 8.82
C VAL A 99 5.23 -10.67 7.70
N VAL A 100 4.55 -10.11 6.71
CA VAL A 100 4.26 -10.76 5.43
C VAL A 100 4.96 -9.94 4.35
N PHE A 101 5.98 -10.50 3.70
CA PHE A 101 6.72 -9.83 2.63
C PHE A 101 6.24 -10.29 1.26
N GLY A 102 5.39 -9.48 0.63
CA GLY A 102 5.02 -9.63 -0.77
C GLY A 102 4.74 -11.07 -1.18
N GLN A 103 5.37 -11.54 -2.25
CA GLN A 103 5.15 -12.89 -2.80
C GLN A 103 5.98 -14.00 -2.12
N ARG A 104 6.66 -13.72 -1.01
CA ARG A 104 7.50 -14.72 -0.31
C ARG A 104 6.74 -15.29 0.88
N SER A 105 6.38 -16.58 0.77
CA SER A 105 5.79 -17.30 1.89
C SER A 105 6.84 -17.62 2.97
N GLN A 106 6.45 -17.45 4.23
CA GLN A 106 7.23 -17.89 5.39
C GLN A 106 6.94 -19.35 5.78
N LEU A 107 5.97 -19.98 5.13
CA LEU A 107 5.56 -21.35 5.39
C LEU A 107 6.48 -22.36 4.67
N TRP A 108 6.62 -23.54 5.24
CA TRP A 108 7.43 -24.60 4.65
C TRP A 108 6.74 -25.24 3.46
N TRP A 109 7.32 -25.07 2.28
CA TRP A 109 6.73 -25.42 0.99
C TRP A 109 6.24 -26.87 0.86
N ALA A 110 7.01 -27.82 1.43
CA ALA A 110 6.68 -29.25 1.33
C ALA A 110 5.80 -29.78 2.47
N LEU A 111 5.60 -29.00 3.52
CA LEU A 111 4.85 -29.42 4.71
C LEU A 111 3.36 -29.05 4.62
N PRO A 112 2.46 -29.85 5.25
CA PRO A 112 1.11 -29.42 5.54
C PRO A 112 1.09 -28.16 6.40
N LEU A 113 0.05 -27.33 6.26
CA LEU A 113 -0.07 -26.07 6.99
C LEU A 113 0.04 -26.26 8.51
N ILE A 114 -0.62 -27.28 9.05
CA ILE A 114 -0.59 -27.57 10.48
C ILE A 114 0.83 -27.82 11.00
N GLU A 115 1.67 -28.47 10.23
CA GLU A 115 3.07 -28.71 10.61
C GLU A 115 3.88 -27.40 10.58
N SER A 116 3.62 -26.51 9.60
CA SER A 116 4.21 -25.18 9.58
C SER A 116 3.79 -24.37 10.82
N PHE A 117 2.53 -24.44 11.22
CA PHE A 117 2.06 -23.75 12.43
C PHE A 117 2.67 -24.33 13.72
N LYS A 118 2.84 -25.66 13.82
CA LYS A 118 3.54 -26.28 14.96
C LYS A 118 5.01 -25.82 15.04
N LEU A 119 5.70 -25.79 13.90
CA LEU A 119 7.08 -25.27 13.84
C LEU A 119 7.17 -23.81 14.27
N LEU A 120 6.24 -22.96 13.79
CA LEU A 120 6.17 -21.55 14.22
C LEU A 120 5.86 -21.44 15.72
N ARG A 121 4.95 -22.27 16.25
CA ARG A 121 4.69 -22.34 17.70
C ARG A 121 5.99 -22.57 18.48
N ASP A 122 6.80 -23.53 18.05
CA ASP A 122 8.03 -23.89 18.73
C ASP A 122 9.13 -22.82 18.55
N ILE A 123 9.26 -22.23 17.36
CA ILE A 123 10.20 -21.11 17.07
C ILE A 123 9.87 -19.88 17.91
N TYR A 124 8.60 -19.50 17.98
CA TYR A 124 8.14 -18.33 18.76
C TYR A 124 7.90 -18.65 20.23
N GLN A 125 8.07 -19.93 20.65
CA GLN A 125 7.85 -20.42 22.02
C GLN A 125 6.44 -20.07 22.53
N ILE A 126 5.42 -20.29 21.66
CA ILE A 126 4.03 -19.97 21.97
C ILE A 126 3.51 -21.02 22.97
N PRO A 127 2.97 -20.59 24.15
CA PRO A 127 2.34 -21.51 25.08
C PRO A 127 1.18 -22.28 24.44
N SER A 128 1.01 -23.57 24.75
CA SER A 128 -0.02 -24.42 24.14
C SER A 128 -1.42 -23.81 24.25
N GLN A 129 -1.78 -23.27 25.42
CA GLN A 129 -3.06 -22.60 25.60
C GLN A 129 -3.28 -21.41 24.66
N GLN A 130 -2.24 -20.58 24.45
CA GLN A 130 -2.32 -19.45 23.51
C GLN A 130 -2.42 -19.93 22.05
N TYR A 131 -1.68 -20.99 21.70
CA TYR A 131 -1.75 -21.61 20.40
C TYR A 131 -3.16 -22.14 20.10
N ASP A 132 -3.74 -22.90 21.04
CA ASP A 132 -5.09 -23.48 20.90
C ASP A 132 -6.15 -22.39 20.77
N GLN A 133 -6.04 -21.29 21.54
CA GLN A 133 -6.91 -20.13 21.43
C GLN A 133 -6.80 -19.45 20.04
N MET A 134 -5.59 -19.33 19.49
CA MET A 134 -5.41 -18.77 18.16
C MET A 134 -5.95 -19.69 17.08
N MET A 135 -5.77 -21.00 17.20
CA MET A 135 -6.32 -21.97 16.25
C MET A 135 -7.86 -21.98 16.27
N ALA A 136 -8.48 -21.90 17.46
CA ALA A 136 -9.93 -21.75 17.59
C ALA A 136 -10.43 -20.47 16.92
N LEU A 137 -9.78 -19.32 17.19
CA LEU A 137 -10.09 -18.04 16.55
C LEU A 137 -10.00 -18.13 15.02
N TYR A 138 -8.97 -18.78 14.49
CA TYR A 138 -8.79 -18.94 13.04
C TYR A 138 -9.90 -19.80 12.42
N SER A 139 -10.33 -20.85 13.12
CA SER A 139 -11.47 -21.69 12.67
C SER A 139 -12.79 -20.93 12.67
N ASP A 140 -12.96 -19.95 13.56
CA ASP A 140 -14.15 -19.09 13.58
C ASP A 140 -14.14 -18.04 12.45
N LEU A 141 -12.95 -17.57 12.05
CA LEU A 141 -12.82 -16.51 11.05
C LEU A 141 -12.76 -17.02 9.60
N VAL A 142 -12.21 -18.22 9.39
CA VAL A 142 -12.02 -18.81 8.06
C VAL A 142 -12.29 -20.31 8.08
N ASP A 143 -12.67 -20.87 6.93
CA ASP A 143 -12.74 -22.33 6.75
C ASP A 143 -11.30 -22.91 6.72
N LEU A 144 -10.76 -23.11 7.94
CA LEU A 144 -9.37 -23.48 8.14
C LEU A 144 -9.11 -24.97 7.91
N GLU A 145 -10.07 -25.84 8.28
CA GLU A 145 -9.91 -27.30 8.31
C GLU A 145 -9.42 -27.90 6.99
N PRO A 146 -9.97 -27.52 5.80
CA PRO A 146 -9.49 -28.05 4.53
C PRO A 146 -8.05 -27.63 4.19
N LEU A 147 -7.54 -26.58 4.84
CA LEU A 147 -6.19 -26.06 4.60
C LEU A 147 -5.15 -26.73 5.50
N LEU A 148 -5.53 -27.14 6.73
CA LEU A 148 -4.57 -27.64 7.74
C LEU A 148 -3.74 -28.81 7.24
N HIS A 149 -4.34 -29.76 6.55
CA HIS A 149 -3.67 -30.98 6.07
C HIS A 149 -3.10 -30.85 4.65
N LYS A 150 -3.29 -29.69 4.01
CA LYS A 150 -2.82 -29.43 2.64
C LYS A 150 -1.37 -28.96 2.66
N PRO A 151 -0.46 -29.61 1.88
CA PRO A 151 0.89 -29.08 1.69
C PRO A 151 0.87 -27.69 1.06
N VAL A 152 1.72 -26.77 1.56
CA VAL A 152 1.76 -25.35 1.10
C VAL A 152 1.95 -25.23 -0.42
N ARG A 153 2.74 -26.11 -1.03
CA ARG A 153 2.96 -26.16 -2.49
C ARG A 153 1.70 -26.44 -3.31
N GLN A 154 0.66 -27.03 -2.71
CA GLN A 154 -0.59 -27.37 -3.39
C GLN A 154 -1.69 -26.32 -3.18
N MET A 155 -1.40 -25.29 -2.40
CA MET A 155 -2.32 -24.18 -2.18
C MET A 155 -2.35 -23.24 -3.35
N SER A 156 -3.53 -22.67 -3.66
CA SER A 156 -3.63 -21.52 -4.55
C SER A 156 -2.89 -20.31 -3.95
N LEU A 157 -2.63 -19.29 -4.77
CA LEU A 157 -2.00 -18.06 -4.29
C LEU A 157 -2.82 -17.47 -3.10
N GLY A 158 -4.13 -17.34 -3.24
CA GLY A 158 -5.00 -16.81 -2.18
C GLY A 158 -4.99 -17.65 -0.91
N GLN A 159 -5.05 -18.98 -1.03
CA GLN A 159 -4.95 -19.88 0.13
C GLN A 159 -3.61 -19.72 0.85
N ARG A 160 -2.52 -19.55 0.08
CA ARG A 160 -1.18 -19.34 0.63
C ARG A 160 -1.09 -18.00 1.34
N THR A 161 -1.54 -16.92 0.70
CA THR A 161 -1.55 -15.57 1.30
C THR A 161 -2.35 -15.54 2.60
N LEU A 162 -3.55 -16.15 2.60
CA LEU A 162 -4.36 -16.30 3.81
C LEU A 162 -3.58 -17.02 4.90
N SER A 163 -2.94 -18.15 4.57
CA SER A 163 -2.15 -18.94 5.52
C SER A 163 -0.92 -18.18 6.03
N ASP A 164 -0.26 -17.38 5.19
CA ASP A 164 0.87 -16.51 5.59
C ASP A 164 0.44 -15.40 6.56
N ILE A 165 -0.75 -14.82 6.35
CA ILE A 165 -1.32 -13.84 7.28
C ILE A 165 -1.62 -14.49 8.63
N LEU A 166 -2.31 -15.65 8.65
CA LEU A 166 -2.55 -16.41 9.87
C LEU A 166 -1.25 -16.73 10.62
N ALA A 167 -0.21 -17.16 9.88
CA ALA A 167 1.11 -17.44 10.44
C ALA A 167 1.76 -16.19 11.07
N ALA A 168 1.62 -15.02 10.44
CA ALA A 168 2.16 -13.77 10.95
C ALA A 168 1.47 -13.30 12.26
N PHE A 169 0.22 -13.69 12.49
CA PHE A 169 -0.52 -13.37 13.72
C PHE A 169 -0.44 -14.45 14.79
N LEU A 170 0.09 -15.66 14.49
CA LEU A 170 0.03 -16.84 15.34
C LEU A 170 0.60 -16.63 16.75
N HIS A 171 1.68 -15.90 16.86
CA HIS A 171 2.35 -15.59 18.14
C HIS A 171 1.79 -14.35 18.85
N ASN A 172 0.62 -13.85 18.40
CA ASN A 172 -0.06 -12.67 18.94
C ASN A 172 0.84 -11.42 18.99
N PRO A 173 1.40 -10.99 17.86
CA PRO A 173 2.31 -9.84 17.79
C PRO A 173 1.57 -8.54 18.10
N LYS A 174 2.29 -7.53 18.61
CA LYS A 174 1.74 -6.19 18.82
C LYS A 174 1.71 -5.34 17.55
N VAL A 175 2.54 -5.68 16.57
CA VAL A 175 2.65 -4.99 15.29
C VAL A 175 2.77 -6.02 14.17
N VAL A 176 2.03 -5.82 13.10
CA VAL A 176 2.14 -6.63 11.89
C VAL A 176 2.39 -5.72 10.69
N PHE A 177 3.35 -6.11 9.86
CA PHE A 177 3.68 -5.49 8.60
C PHE A 177 3.19 -6.37 7.46
N LEU A 178 2.36 -5.83 6.59
CA LEU A 178 1.81 -6.50 5.43
C LEU A 178 2.27 -5.75 4.17
N ASP A 179 3.18 -6.36 3.42
CA ASP A 179 3.72 -5.76 2.19
C ASP A 179 2.98 -6.35 0.98
N GLU A 180 2.04 -5.59 0.42
CA GLU A 180 1.18 -5.95 -0.73
C GLU A 180 0.43 -7.30 -0.58
N PRO A 181 -0.36 -7.52 0.49
CA PRO A 181 -0.91 -8.82 0.80
C PRO A 181 -2.00 -9.31 -0.17
N THR A 182 -2.58 -8.43 -0.98
CA THR A 182 -3.68 -8.78 -1.91
C THR A 182 -3.25 -8.82 -3.39
N ILE A 183 -1.95 -8.62 -3.65
CA ILE A 183 -1.45 -8.57 -5.03
C ILE A 183 -1.68 -9.91 -5.77
N GLY A 184 -2.21 -9.81 -6.99
CA GLY A 184 -2.45 -10.98 -7.85
C GLY A 184 -3.63 -11.86 -7.42
N LEU A 185 -4.45 -11.43 -6.45
CA LEU A 185 -5.65 -12.14 -6.02
C LEU A 185 -6.89 -11.64 -6.78
N ASP A 186 -7.86 -12.54 -6.96
CA ASP A 186 -9.19 -12.19 -7.44
C ASP A 186 -9.99 -11.39 -6.37
N VAL A 187 -11.05 -10.71 -6.81
CA VAL A 187 -11.87 -9.81 -5.98
C VAL A 187 -12.44 -10.53 -4.75
N SER A 188 -12.91 -11.78 -4.90
CA SER A 188 -13.49 -12.55 -3.80
C SER A 188 -12.44 -12.84 -2.72
N MET A 189 -11.24 -13.24 -3.15
CA MET A 189 -10.14 -13.54 -2.23
C MET A 189 -9.60 -12.29 -1.56
N LYS A 190 -9.49 -11.16 -2.29
CA LYS A 190 -9.13 -9.85 -1.70
C LYS A 190 -10.07 -9.48 -0.56
N ASN A 191 -11.39 -9.60 -0.76
CA ASN A 191 -12.38 -9.29 0.27
C ASN A 191 -12.22 -10.20 1.50
N LYS A 192 -12.04 -11.51 1.32
CA LYS A 192 -11.76 -12.43 2.43
C LYS A 192 -10.50 -12.08 3.23
N ILE A 193 -9.44 -11.67 2.53
CA ILE A 193 -8.19 -11.23 3.18
C ILE A 193 -8.42 -9.94 3.97
N ARG A 194 -9.15 -8.97 3.41
CA ARG A 194 -9.51 -7.72 4.11
C ARG A 194 -10.32 -7.98 5.37
N GLU A 195 -11.37 -8.80 5.26
CA GLU A 195 -12.20 -9.21 6.40
C GLU A 195 -11.36 -9.89 7.50
N LEU A 196 -10.47 -10.80 7.12
CA LEU A 196 -9.58 -11.49 8.04
C LEU A 196 -8.64 -10.50 8.77
N ILE A 197 -7.96 -9.62 8.04
CA ILE A 197 -7.04 -8.63 8.63
C ILE A 197 -7.81 -7.71 9.58
N HIS A 198 -8.97 -7.22 9.16
CA HIS A 198 -9.81 -6.36 9.99
C HIS A 198 -10.26 -7.07 11.28
N ALA A 199 -10.75 -8.31 11.18
CA ALA A 199 -11.17 -9.10 12.33
C ALA A 199 -10.02 -9.36 13.31
N LEU A 200 -8.84 -9.74 12.81
CA LEU A 200 -7.64 -9.94 13.63
C LEU A 200 -7.19 -8.66 14.33
N ASN A 201 -7.19 -7.52 13.64
CA ASN A 201 -6.87 -6.22 14.26
C ASN A 201 -7.87 -5.88 15.38
N GLN A 202 -9.18 -6.00 15.14
CA GLN A 202 -10.22 -5.69 16.13
C GLN A 202 -10.13 -6.58 17.37
N GLN A 203 -9.92 -7.89 17.19
CA GLN A 203 -9.91 -8.84 18.30
C GLN A 203 -8.59 -8.83 19.10
N LYS A 204 -7.48 -8.52 18.46
CA LYS A 204 -6.15 -8.57 19.10
C LYS A 204 -5.55 -7.20 19.39
N HIS A 205 -6.20 -6.12 18.93
CA HIS A 205 -5.68 -4.75 19.01
C HIS A 205 -4.24 -4.62 18.47
N THR A 206 -3.94 -5.40 17.42
CA THR A 206 -2.63 -5.41 16.77
C THR A 206 -2.52 -4.21 15.85
N THR A 207 -1.44 -3.45 15.97
CA THR A 207 -1.11 -2.38 15.02
C THR A 207 -0.75 -3.00 13.68
N VAL A 208 -1.36 -2.52 12.59
CA VAL A 208 -1.10 -3.03 11.23
C VAL A 208 -0.55 -1.92 10.35
N ILE A 209 0.58 -2.17 9.72
CA ILE A 209 1.13 -1.32 8.66
C ILE A 209 0.99 -2.08 7.34
N LEU A 210 0.22 -1.51 6.44
CA LEU A 210 -0.10 -2.08 5.14
C LEU A 210 0.57 -1.27 4.04
N THR A 211 1.39 -1.91 3.19
CA THR A 211 1.73 -1.32 1.90
C THR A 211 0.83 -1.92 0.83
N THR A 212 0.30 -1.09 -0.01
CA THR A 212 -0.51 -1.52 -1.15
C THR A 212 -0.49 -0.44 -2.23
N HIS A 213 -0.80 -0.83 -3.44
CA HIS A 213 -1.17 0.04 -4.55
C HIS A 213 -2.66 -0.14 -4.93
N ASP A 214 -3.38 -1.05 -4.25
CA ASP A 214 -4.82 -1.27 -4.41
C ASP A 214 -5.57 -0.36 -3.43
N MET A 215 -6.26 0.65 -3.96
CA MET A 215 -7.01 1.60 -3.13
C MET A 215 -8.17 0.95 -2.40
N GLY A 216 -8.74 -0.13 -2.93
CA GLY A 216 -9.74 -0.90 -2.23
C GLY A 216 -9.24 -1.52 -0.91
N ASP A 217 -7.93 -1.83 -0.79
CA ASP A 217 -7.34 -2.26 0.48
C ASP A 217 -7.26 -1.08 1.46
N VAL A 218 -6.90 0.09 0.95
CA VAL A 218 -6.79 1.32 1.75
C VAL A 218 -8.17 1.70 2.32
N ASP A 219 -9.18 1.78 1.46
CA ASP A 219 -10.54 2.17 1.84
C ASP A 219 -11.18 1.16 2.81
N ALA A 220 -10.88 -0.15 2.64
CA ALA A 220 -11.45 -1.20 3.48
C ALA A 220 -10.77 -1.35 4.85
N LEU A 221 -9.46 -1.06 4.95
CA LEU A 221 -8.66 -1.41 6.13
C LEU A 221 -8.14 -0.19 6.89
N CYS A 222 -7.76 0.88 6.19
CA CYS A 222 -6.98 1.94 6.80
C CYS A 222 -7.87 3.13 7.20
N GLN A 223 -7.68 3.67 8.39
CA GLN A 223 -8.26 4.94 8.80
C GLN A 223 -7.32 6.11 8.52
N ARG A 224 -6.01 5.85 8.55
CA ARG A 224 -4.92 6.80 8.30
C ARG A 224 -4.01 6.31 7.20
N ILE A 225 -3.53 7.23 6.40
CA ILE A 225 -2.56 6.96 5.34
C ILE A 225 -1.34 7.84 5.47
N VAL A 226 -0.20 7.26 5.16
CA VAL A 226 1.08 7.95 4.96
C VAL A 226 1.48 7.80 3.51
N ILE A 227 1.61 8.92 2.81
CA ILE A 227 2.00 8.94 1.40
C ILE A 227 3.45 9.39 1.30
N ILE A 228 4.27 8.59 0.61
CA ILE A 228 5.67 8.93 0.37
C ILE A 228 5.97 8.96 -1.14
N ASP A 229 6.87 9.86 -1.54
CA ASP A 229 7.48 9.87 -2.85
C ASP A 229 8.97 10.25 -2.76
N LYS A 230 9.80 9.60 -3.57
CA LYS A 230 11.26 9.85 -3.64
C LYS A 230 11.95 9.91 -2.27
N GLY A 231 11.51 9.05 -1.35
CA GLY A 231 12.03 8.94 0.00
C GLY A 231 11.50 9.96 1.00
N LYS A 232 10.63 10.89 0.60
CA LYS A 232 10.05 11.92 1.46
C LYS A 232 8.59 11.64 1.75
N MET A 233 8.13 12.08 2.91
CA MET A 233 6.73 12.03 3.29
C MET A 233 6.00 13.24 2.70
N LEU A 234 4.93 12.98 1.94
CA LEU A 234 4.09 13.99 1.33
C LEU A 234 2.82 14.24 2.15
N TYR A 235 2.28 13.19 2.78
CA TYR A 235 1.04 13.26 3.54
C TYR A 235 1.07 12.27 4.71
N ASP A 236 0.48 12.66 5.83
CA ASP A 236 0.31 11.80 7.00
C ASP A 236 -0.92 12.28 7.78
N ASN A 237 -2.09 11.71 7.49
CA ASN A 237 -3.34 12.04 8.20
C ASN A 237 -4.44 10.99 7.88
N ASP A 238 -5.63 11.18 8.46
CA ASP A 238 -6.80 10.36 8.23
C ASP A 238 -7.32 10.46 6.79
N ILE A 239 -7.87 9.36 6.27
CA ILE A 239 -8.50 9.32 4.93
C ILE A 239 -9.70 10.27 4.88
N ALA A 240 -10.48 10.36 5.97
CA ALA A 240 -11.61 11.28 6.04
C ALA A 240 -11.19 12.75 5.90
N HIS A 241 -10.01 13.13 6.43
CA HIS A 241 -9.45 14.46 6.24
C HIS A 241 -9.08 14.70 4.78
N LEU A 242 -8.49 13.69 4.13
CA LEU A 242 -8.13 13.75 2.72
C LEU A 242 -9.38 13.94 1.84
N GLN A 243 -10.41 13.12 2.07
CA GLN A 243 -11.68 13.22 1.35
C GLN A 243 -12.37 14.57 1.56
N LYS A 244 -12.28 15.14 2.77
CA LYS A 244 -12.82 16.47 3.05
C LYS A 244 -12.02 17.59 2.38
N PHE A 245 -10.69 17.48 2.36
CA PHE A 245 -9.81 18.46 1.70
C PHE A 245 -10.03 18.50 0.18
N PHE A 246 -10.24 17.33 -0.43
CA PHE A 246 -10.55 17.18 -1.85
C PHE A 246 -12.06 17.06 -2.14
N GLY A 247 -12.92 17.29 -1.16
CA GLY A 247 -14.38 17.12 -1.28
C GLY A 247 -15.08 18.11 -2.22
N CYS A 248 -14.38 19.15 -2.64
CA CYS A 248 -14.82 20.05 -3.72
C CYS A 248 -14.66 19.43 -5.12
N TYR A 249 -13.95 18.33 -5.25
CA TYR A 249 -13.76 17.68 -6.53
C TYR A 249 -14.89 16.69 -6.82
N ARG A 250 -15.39 16.72 -8.05
CA ARG A 250 -16.38 15.77 -8.59
C ARG A 250 -15.85 15.16 -9.87
N THR A 251 -16.15 13.89 -10.08
CA THR A 251 -15.87 13.21 -11.35
C THR A 251 -17.14 13.08 -12.15
N LEU A 252 -17.18 13.75 -13.29
CA LEU A 252 -18.23 13.59 -14.29
C LEU A 252 -17.80 12.51 -15.28
N LYS A 253 -18.43 11.33 -15.22
CA LYS A 253 -18.22 10.23 -16.15
C LYS A 253 -19.18 10.36 -17.31
N LEU A 254 -18.66 10.39 -18.53
CA LEU A 254 -19.43 10.53 -19.75
C LEU A 254 -19.16 9.36 -20.70
N ARG A 255 -20.23 8.81 -21.28
CA ARG A 255 -20.15 7.92 -22.42
C ARG A 255 -20.67 8.66 -23.65
N LEU A 256 -19.81 8.80 -24.66
CA LEU A 256 -20.13 9.54 -25.88
C LEU A 256 -20.55 8.57 -26.99
N ASN A 257 -21.47 9.03 -27.87
CA ASN A 257 -21.95 8.22 -28.98
C ASN A 257 -20.98 8.20 -30.18
N ASP A 258 -20.12 9.21 -30.29
CA ASP A 258 -19.49 9.59 -31.56
C ASP A 258 -18.00 9.23 -31.62
N ALA A 259 -17.40 8.71 -30.54
CA ALA A 259 -15.96 8.46 -30.47
C ALA A 259 -15.62 7.31 -29.53
N SER A 260 -14.47 6.67 -29.75
CA SER A 260 -13.88 5.78 -28.75
C SER A 260 -13.48 6.60 -27.50
N PRO A 261 -13.48 5.99 -26.29
CA PRO A 261 -13.12 6.71 -25.07
C PRO A 261 -11.75 7.39 -25.16
N ALA A 262 -10.77 6.75 -25.80
CA ALA A 262 -9.42 7.31 -25.96
C ALA A 262 -9.40 8.54 -26.89
N ASP A 263 -10.11 8.48 -28.03
CA ASP A 263 -10.21 9.62 -28.96
C ASP A 263 -11.01 10.77 -28.35
N ALA A 264 -12.07 10.44 -27.61
CA ALA A 264 -12.91 11.40 -26.90
C ALA A 264 -12.11 12.12 -25.80
N CYS A 265 -11.31 11.40 -25.05
CA CYS A 265 -10.43 11.95 -24.00
C CYS A 265 -9.47 13.01 -24.58
N MET A 266 -8.76 12.71 -25.67
CA MET A 266 -7.83 13.66 -26.30
C MET A 266 -8.53 14.91 -26.82
N ARG A 267 -9.71 14.75 -27.44
CA ARG A 267 -10.48 15.90 -27.96
C ARG A 267 -11.01 16.76 -26.82
N LEU A 268 -11.70 16.15 -25.85
CA LEU A 268 -12.26 16.87 -24.70
C LEU A 268 -11.18 17.59 -23.87
N GLN A 269 -10.01 16.98 -23.68
CA GLN A 269 -8.90 17.65 -22.98
C GLN A 269 -8.49 18.95 -23.71
N GLY A 270 -8.39 18.93 -25.04
CA GLY A 270 -8.07 20.11 -25.86
C GLY A 270 -9.18 21.16 -25.82
N GLU A 271 -10.43 20.75 -25.99
CA GLU A 271 -11.61 21.64 -26.04
C GLU A 271 -11.87 22.30 -24.69
N LEU A 272 -11.82 21.54 -23.60
CA LEU A 272 -11.98 22.06 -22.24
C LEU A 272 -10.83 22.97 -21.83
N SER A 273 -9.60 22.67 -22.26
CA SER A 273 -8.46 23.56 -22.02
C SER A 273 -8.56 24.89 -22.80
N GLN A 274 -9.24 24.91 -23.94
CA GLN A 274 -9.53 26.15 -24.66
C GLN A 274 -10.69 26.94 -24.05
N ALA A 275 -11.73 26.23 -23.58
CA ALA A 275 -12.90 26.86 -22.97
C ALA A 275 -12.62 27.39 -21.56
N PHE A 276 -11.80 26.66 -20.78
CA PHE A 276 -11.49 26.97 -19.39
C PHE A 276 -9.97 27.11 -19.22
N GLN A 277 -9.50 28.33 -19.02
CA GLN A 277 -8.06 28.60 -18.87
C GLN A 277 -7.52 28.07 -17.53
N ALA A 278 -6.23 27.69 -17.49
CA ALA A 278 -5.56 27.32 -16.25
C ALA A 278 -5.67 28.44 -15.19
N PRO A 279 -5.88 28.14 -13.89
CA PRO A 279 -5.85 26.83 -13.25
C PRO A 279 -7.21 26.11 -13.18
N ALA A 280 -8.25 26.56 -13.89
CA ALA A 280 -9.61 26.02 -13.81
C ALA A 280 -9.90 24.89 -14.85
N SER A 281 -8.94 24.58 -15.75
CA SER A 281 -9.15 23.53 -16.75
C SER A 281 -9.27 22.16 -16.09
N PRO A 282 -10.40 21.42 -16.32
CA PRO A 282 -10.59 20.10 -15.73
C PRO A 282 -9.63 19.06 -16.34
N ALA A 283 -9.24 18.06 -15.53
CA ALA A 283 -8.46 16.94 -16.01
C ALA A 283 -9.39 15.90 -16.66
N VAL A 284 -8.99 15.37 -17.82
CA VAL A 284 -9.74 14.37 -18.56
C VAL A 284 -8.93 13.08 -18.66
N SER A 285 -9.57 11.94 -18.37
CA SER A 285 -8.98 10.60 -18.53
C SER A 285 -10.00 9.65 -19.15
N ALA A 286 -9.53 8.54 -19.72
CA ALA A 286 -10.39 7.50 -20.27
C ALA A 286 -10.26 6.21 -19.45
N GLU A 287 -11.40 5.63 -19.05
CA GLU A 287 -11.46 4.39 -18.29
C GLU A 287 -12.55 3.48 -18.88
N GLU A 288 -12.15 2.33 -19.40
CA GLU A 288 -13.03 1.36 -20.08
C GLU A 288 -13.91 2.00 -21.18
N GLU A 289 -15.22 2.15 -20.93
CA GLU A 289 -16.19 2.76 -21.85
C GLU A 289 -16.51 4.22 -21.52
N TRP A 290 -15.87 4.78 -20.47
CA TRP A 290 -16.17 6.10 -19.93
C TRP A 290 -15.02 7.08 -20.15
N VAL A 291 -15.37 8.34 -20.24
CA VAL A 291 -14.45 9.46 -20.16
C VAL A 291 -14.72 10.17 -18.84
N ASP A 292 -13.72 10.23 -17.99
CA ASP A 292 -13.77 10.84 -16.68
C ASP A 292 -13.26 12.28 -16.74
N ILE A 293 -14.06 13.22 -16.27
CA ILE A 293 -13.73 14.65 -16.19
C ILE A 293 -13.72 15.03 -14.71
N VAL A 294 -12.55 15.31 -14.16
CA VAL A 294 -12.39 15.73 -12.76
C VAL A 294 -12.52 17.25 -12.67
N ILE A 295 -13.51 17.71 -11.92
CA ILE A 295 -13.89 19.12 -11.81
C ILE A 295 -13.67 19.58 -10.37
N ASP A 296 -13.00 20.71 -10.20
CA ASP A 296 -12.87 21.44 -8.95
C ASP A 296 -14.06 22.42 -8.85
N GLU A 297 -15.08 22.08 -8.04
CA GLU A 297 -16.31 22.89 -7.92
C GLU A 297 -16.08 24.25 -7.26
N GLU A 298 -14.96 24.46 -6.58
CA GLU A 298 -14.58 25.79 -6.07
C GLU A 298 -14.15 26.73 -7.19
N LYS A 299 -13.62 26.18 -8.30
CA LYS A 299 -13.07 26.96 -9.42
C LYS A 299 -13.96 26.96 -10.66
N LEU A 300 -14.72 25.86 -10.86
CA LEU A 300 -15.47 25.65 -12.09
C LEU A 300 -16.77 24.89 -11.83
N SER A 301 -17.89 25.47 -12.25
CA SER A 301 -19.21 24.81 -12.10
C SER A 301 -19.30 23.58 -13.00
N MET A 302 -19.71 22.45 -12.42
CA MET A 302 -19.97 21.22 -13.15
C MET A 302 -20.98 21.42 -14.30
N MET A 303 -22.00 22.26 -14.09
CA MET A 303 -23.00 22.55 -15.12
C MET A 303 -22.41 23.32 -16.32
N GLU A 304 -21.39 24.15 -16.10
CA GLU A 304 -20.71 24.84 -17.21
C GLU A 304 -19.88 23.84 -18.03
N VAL A 305 -19.20 22.90 -17.38
CA VAL A 305 -18.47 21.83 -18.08
C VAL A 305 -19.43 20.95 -18.87
N LEU A 306 -20.51 20.49 -18.23
CA LEU A 306 -21.52 19.65 -18.88
C LEU A 306 -22.14 20.35 -20.11
N ASN A 307 -22.53 21.62 -19.98
CA ASN A 307 -23.08 22.42 -21.07
C ASN A 307 -22.08 22.61 -22.22
N THR A 308 -20.80 22.73 -21.91
CA THR A 308 -19.75 22.85 -22.92
C THR A 308 -19.59 21.54 -23.69
N VAL A 309 -19.55 20.41 -22.96
CA VAL A 309 -19.45 19.09 -23.61
C VAL A 309 -20.69 18.79 -24.46
N GLN A 310 -21.91 19.08 -23.96
CA GLN A 310 -23.15 18.83 -24.71
C GLN A 310 -23.27 19.63 -26.01
N LYS A 311 -22.62 20.79 -26.12
CA LYS A 311 -22.60 21.58 -27.35
C LYS A 311 -21.71 20.95 -28.43
N LEU A 312 -20.72 20.17 -28.04
CA LEU A 312 -19.66 19.65 -28.92
C LEU A 312 -19.85 18.16 -29.21
N HIS A 313 -20.47 17.41 -28.29
CA HIS A 313 -20.58 15.96 -28.32
C HIS A 313 -21.98 15.47 -27.94
N SER A 314 -22.38 14.33 -28.53
CA SER A 314 -23.61 13.61 -28.16
C SER A 314 -23.34 12.67 -27.00
N ILE A 315 -23.93 12.95 -25.84
CA ILE A 315 -23.78 12.14 -24.63
C ILE A 315 -24.81 11.00 -24.68
N ALA A 316 -24.31 9.76 -24.59
CA ALA A 316 -25.11 8.55 -24.48
C ALA A 316 -25.57 8.27 -23.03
N ASP A 317 -24.67 8.49 -22.10
CA ASP A 317 -24.91 8.24 -20.67
C ASP A 317 -23.98 9.11 -19.81
N MET A 318 -24.41 9.42 -18.59
CA MET A 318 -23.59 10.18 -17.65
C MET A 318 -23.78 9.70 -16.21
N LYS A 319 -22.69 9.75 -15.44
CA LYS A 319 -22.70 9.51 -14.00
C LYS A 319 -21.93 10.62 -13.30
N LEU A 320 -22.37 10.95 -12.11
CA LEU A 320 -21.67 11.85 -11.21
C LEU A 320 -21.17 11.05 -10.02
N GLU A 321 -19.88 11.09 -9.80
CA GLU A 321 -19.22 10.39 -8.69
C GLU A 321 -18.38 11.38 -7.87
N GLU A 322 -18.21 11.09 -6.60
CA GLU A 322 -17.21 11.76 -5.78
C GLU A 322 -15.81 11.34 -6.27
N ILE A 323 -14.83 12.21 -6.08
CA ILE A 323 -13.46 11.87 -6.42
C ILE A 323 -13.01 10.62 -5.64
N SER A 324 -12.48 9.63 -6.31
CA SER A 324 -11.99 8.42 -5.66
C SER A 324 -10.70 8.68 -4.88
N THR A 325 -10.43 7.87 -3.84
CA THR A 325 -9.16 7.92 -3.10
C THR A 325 -7.95 7.79 -4.03
N GLU A 326 -8.07 6.98 -5.09
CA GLU A 326 -7.02 6.83 -6.10
C GLU A 326 -6.73 8.13 -6.86
N GLN A 327 -7.77 8.81 -7.32
CA GLN A 327 -7.65 10.09 -8.02
C GLN A 327 -7.08 11.19 -7.11
N ILE A 328 -7.46 11.19 -5.83
CA ILE A 328 -6.91 12.11 -4.82
C ILE A 328 -5.40 11.88 -4.65
N ILE A 329 -5.00 10.63 -4.44
CA ILE A 329 -3.59 10.27 -4.25
C ILE A 329 -2.76 10.61 -5.50
N ARG A 330 -3.32 10.39 -6.69
CA ARG A 330 -2.67 10.79 -7.94
C ARG A 330 -2.42 12.28 -8.01
N LYS A 331 -3.39 13.11 -7.62
CA LYS A 331 -3.21 14.57 -7.52
C LYS A 331 -2.13 14.97 -6.53
N ILE A 332 -2.05 14.30 -5.37
CA ILE A 332 -0.99 14.55 -4.40
C ILE A 332 0.40 14.29 -5.00
N TYR A 333 0.54 13.28 -5.86
CA TYR A 333 1.83 13.04 -6.53
C TYR A 333 2.15 14.08 -7.61
N GLU A 334 1.14 14.62 -8.30
CA GLU A 334 1.32 15.59 -9.39
C GLU A 334 1.51 17.01 -8.87
N GLU A 335 0.76 17.44 -7.89
CA GLU A 335 0.65 18.82 -7.41
C GLU A 335 1.29 19.05 -6.04
N GLY A 336 1.50 17.99 -5.26
CA GLY A 336 1.83 18.08 -3.84
C GLY A 336 0.61 18.44 -2.98
N VAL A 337 0.75 18.33 -1.68
CA VAL A 337 -0.22 18.87 -0.70
C VAL A 337 0.26 20.29 -0.37
N GLN A 338 -0.43 21.32 -0.88
CA GLN A 338 -0.18 22.72 -0.51
C GLN A 338 -0.87 23.05 0.80
#